data_60d69d66d6e42426c228416a8d088dcd
#
_entry.id   60d69d66d6e42426c228416a8d088dcd
#
_cell.length_a   1.000
_cell.length_b   1.000
_cell.length_c   1.000
_cell.angle_alpha   90.00
_cell.angle_beta   90.00
_cell.angle_gamma   90.00
#
_symmetry.space_group_name_H-M   'P 1'
#
loop_
_entity.id
_entity.type
_entity.pdbx_description
1 polymer ?
#
loop_
_entity_poly.entity_id
_entity_poly.type
_entity_poly.pdbx_seq_one_letter_code
_entity_poly.pdbx_strand_id
1 'polypeptide(L)'
;TEYLANLGPRYHFACVDVADIEGDLYDVDFFLRGDPGSMEVTETTVHKINGQLFYAWEQKEDKTWHRVPVEEASRDLLGVLNGQDEFDFLYTVALPEITEPARMWIPLPTSDAFQTVEVSSMEVPGKRQILTDKKYGNHVLLVDLDRGDSKKNIELLFHVRRIEKDAYVEPQSVPEEYLKPNRLVPLNEDFKTIAEKAVEGKNGDLMRARALYDYVIDNMQYIRNGEGWGNGDAVYACNVKTGNCTDFHSYFIALSRSIGIPSRFSMGASIPSARNDGGIHGYHCGAEFYAEGKWWPVDISEADKYSNLSSYYFGRHPANRIELSRGRDLVVEPGPVTGPINFLAHPVLEI
;
A
#
# COMPACT_ATOMS: atom_id res chain seq x y z
N THR A 1 10.74 11.24 -16.50
CA THR A 1 9.56 11.91 -15.93
C THR A 1 8.33 11.58 -16.72
N GLU A 2 7.32 11.03 -16.09
CA GLU A 2 6.02 10.75 -16.72
C GLU A 2 5.15 12.00 -16.84
N TYR A 3 5.50 13.10 -16.16
CA TYR A 3 4.69 14.31 -16.09
C TYR A 3 5.50 15.54 -16.46
N LEU A 4 5.09 16.17 -17.55
CA LEU A 4 5.51 17.49 -17.92
C LEU A 4 4.43 18.49 -17.45
N ALA A 5 4.68 19.23 -16.38
CA ALA A 5 3.71 20.19 -15.87
C ALA A 5 3.80 21.52 -16.63
N ASN A 6 2.64 22.13 -16.86
CA ASN A 6 2.53 23.40 -17.58
C ASN A 6 2.59 24.57 -16.58
N LEU A 7 3.57 25.44 -16.73
CA LEU A 7 3.75 26.66 -15.93
C LEU A 7 3.22 27.93 -16.63
N GLY A 8 2.76 27.80 -17.88
CA GLY A 8 2.28 28.91 -18.71
C GLY A 8 2.51 28.61 -20.19
N PRO A 9 2.19 29.55 -21.10
CA PRO A 9 2.38 29.35 -22.54
C PRO A 9 3.84 29.03 -22.87
N ARG A 10 4.06 27.82 -23.43
CA ARG A 10 5.38 27.31 -23.85
C ARG A 10 6.40 27.24 -22.70
N TYR A 11 5.92 27.10 -21.45
CA TYR A 11 6.76 27.02 -20.26
C TYR A 11 6.30 25.85 -19.40
N HIS A 12 7.21 24.91 -19.17
CA HIS A 12 6.93 23.63 -18.56
C HIS A 12 8.01 23.28 -17.53
N PHE A 13 7.73 22.33 -16.65
CA PHE A 13 8.77 21.72 -15.83
C PHE A 13 8.66 20.19 -15.81
N ALA A 14 9.78 19.56 -15.56
CA ALA A 14 9.91 18.13 -15.35
C ALA A 14 10.77 17.90 -14.11
N CYS A 15 10.30 17.07 -13.17
CA CYS A 15 11.06 16.66 -12.01
C CYS A 15 11.71 15.28 -12.27
N VAL A 16 12.98 15.12 -11.91
CA VAL A 16 13.74 13.88 -12.08
C VAL A 16 14.49 13.58 -10.79
N ASP A 17 14.37 12.34 -10.32
CA ASP A 17 15.13 11.84 -9.18
C ASP A 17 16.51 11.37 -9.64
N VAL A 18 17.54 11.83 -8.98
CA VAL A 18 18.93 11.42 -9.20
C VAL A 18 19.60 11.09 -7.86
N ALA A 19 20.50 10.15 -7.88
CA ALA A 19 21.30 9.81 -6.71
C ALA A 19 22.79 10.09 -6.98
N ASP A 20 23.51 10.58 -5.98
CA ASP A 20 24.95 10.66 -6.06
C ASP A 20 25.62 9.35 -5.62
N ILE A 21 26.95 9.31 -5.68
CA ILE A 21 27.75 8.13 -5.32
C ILE A 21 27.78 7.86 -3.81
N GLU A 22 27.34 8.81 -2.98
CA GLU A 22 27.29 8.72 -1.53
C GLU A 22 25.91 8.21 -1.07
N GLY A 23 24.94 8.15 -2.00
CA GLY A 23 23.59 7.64 -1.77
C GLY A 23 22.58 8.72 -1.41
N ASP A 24 22.96 9.99 -1.50
CA ASP A 24 22.00 11.09 -1.36
C ASP A 24 21.11 11.19 -2.58
N LEU A 25 19.80 11.37 -2.34
CA LEU A 25 18.78 11.44 -3.37
C LEU A 25 18.32 12.89 -3.57
N TYR A 26 18.31 13.30 -4.81
CA TYR A 26 17.95 14.66 -5.23
C TYR A 26 16.76 14.61 -6.18
N ASP A 27 15.70 15.33 -5.86
CA ASP A 27 14.65 15.66 -6.83
C ASP A 27 15.09 16.95 -7.55
N VAL A 28 15.34 16.85 -8.83
CA VAL A 28 15.85 17.96 -9.66
C VAL A 28 14.75 18.39 -10.63
N ASP A 29 14.37 19.67 -10.54
CA ASP A 29 13.42 20.28 -11.45
C ASP A 29 14.15 20.92 -12.63
N PHE A 30 13.75 20.52 -13.83
CA PHE A 30 14.18 21.13 -15.09
C PHE A 30 13.06 22.01 -15.63
N PHE A 31 13.35 23.28 -15.82
CA PHE A 31 12.43 24.22 -16.44
C PHE A 31 12.70 24.29 -17.94
N LEU A 32 11.64 24.13 -18.73
CA LEU A 32 11.74 23.99 -20.17
C LEU A 32 10.91 25.06 -20.88
N ARG A 33 11.47 25.63 -21.92
CA ARG A 33 10.79 26.59 -22.78
C ARG A 33 10.78 26.10 -24.22
N GLY A 34 9.62 26.16 -24.86
CA GLY A 34 9.45 25.75 -26.26
C GLY A 34 8.22 24.89 -26.49
N ASP A 35 8.07 24.43 -27.71
CA ASP A 35 7.02 23.49 -28.10
C ASP A 35 7.52 22.05 -28.03
N PRO A 36 6.63 21.03 -27.90
CA PRO A 36 7.01 19.64 -27.90
C PRO A 36 7.92 19.29 -29.08
N GLY A 37 9.09 18.69 -28.78
CA GLY A 37 10.12 18.33 -29.76
C GLY A 37 11.17 19.42 -30.03
N SER A 38 11.00 20.63 -29.46
CA SER A 38 11.96 21.74 -29.59
C SER A 38 12.10 22.54 -28.28
N MET A 39 11.98 21.85 -27.15
CA MET A 39 12.14 22.47 -25.83
C MET A 39 13.62 22.61 -25.46
N GLU A 40 13.95 23.71 -24.81
CA GLU A 40 15.27 23.98 -24.23
C GLU A 40 15.15 24.09 -22.72
N VAL A 41 16.11 23.52 -21.99
CA VAL A 41 16.21 23.70 -20.53
C VAL A 41 16.73 25.09 -20.26
N THR A 42 15.92 25.89 -19.56
CA THR A 42 16.25 27.29 -19.22
C THR A 42 16.74 27.45 -17.79
N GLU A 43 16.36 26.52 -16.89
CA GLU A 43 16.76 26.52 -15.50
C GLU A 43 16.78 25.09 -14.99
N THR A 44 17.70 24.80 -14.07
CA THR A 44 17.74 23.55 -13.32
C THR A 44 17.90 23.89 -11.84
N THR A 45 17.07 23.30 -10.99
CA THR A 45 17.12 23.55 -9.55
C THR A 45 16.84 22.28 -8.76
N VAL A 46 17.43 22.17 -7.58
CA VAL A 46 17.13 21.07 -6.67
C VAL A 46 15.86 21.41 -5.90
N HIS A 47 14.88 20.54 -5.99
CA HIS A 47 13.59 20.67 -5.31
C HIS A 47 13.66 20.04 -3.89
N LYS A 48 14.28 18.88 -3.76
CA LYS A 48 14.47 18.17 -2.49
C LYS A 48 15.85 17.52 -2.43
N ILE A 49 16.31 17.29 -1.21
CA ILE A 49 17.45 16.39 -0.91
C ILE A 49 16.99 15.45 0.20
N ASN A 50 17.09 14.14 -0.02
CA ASN A 50 16.71 13.10 0.95
C ASN A 50 15.31 13.32 1.56
N GLY A 51 14.37 13.78 0.74
CA GLY A 51 13.01 14.10 1.15
C GLY A 51 12.82 15.49 1.76
N GLN A 52 13.88 16.25 2.01
CA GLN A 52 13.78 17.61 2.52
C GLN A 52 13.51 18.58 1.37
N LEU A 53 12.33 19.20 1.38
CA LEU A 53 11.92 20.21 0.38
C LEU A 53 12.65 21.54 0.59
N PHE A 54 13.04 22.18 -0.51
CA PHE A 54 13.50 23.56 -0.54
C PHE A 54 12.38 24.53 -0.94
N TYR A 55 11.38 24.03 -1.68
CA TYR A 55 10.18 24.76 -2.03
C TYR A 55 9.04 23.80 -2.30
N ALA A 56 7.82 24.27 -2.19
CA ALA A 56 6.61 23.57 -2.60
C ALA A 56 6.04 24.18 -3.87
N TRP A 57 5.26 23.41 -4.60
CA TRP A 57 4.49 23.91 -5.73
C TRP A 57 3.07 24.20 -5.30
N GLU A 58 2.58 25.42 -5.57
CA GLU A 58 1.20 25.82 -5.35
C GLU A 58 0.54 26.23 -6.66
N GLN A 59 -0.71 25.80 -6.86
CA GLN A 59 -1.47 26.18 -8.04
C GLN A 59 -2.25 27.47 -7.78
N LYS A 60 -2.09 28.46 -8.67
CA LYS A 60 -2.85 29.70 -8.66
C LYS A 60 -4.26 29.51 -9.22
N GLU A 61 -5.12 30.52 -9.04
CA GLU A 61 -6.49 30.54 -9.57
C GLU A 61 -6.55 30.38 -11.10
N ASP A 62 -5.54 30.90 -11.82
CA ASP A 62 -5.39 30.76 -13.27
C ASP A 62 -4.85 29.38 -13.70
N LYS A 63 -4.74 28.43 -12.74
CA LYS A 63 -4.20 27.09 -12.92
C LYS A 63 -2.72 27.00 -13.29
N THR A 64 -1.98 28.08 -13.21
CA THR A 64 -0.52 28.05 -13.30
C THR A 64 0.09 27.65 -11.94
N TRP A 65 1.27 27.08 -11.99
CA TRP A 65 2.00 26.67 -10.80
C TRP A 65 3.11 27.66 -10.48
N HIS A 66 3.36 27.90 -9.20
CA HIS A 66 4.47 28.72 -8.72
C HIS A 66 5.16 28.06 -7.51
N ARG A 67 6.42 28.42 -7.33
CA ARG A 67 7.23 27.93 -6.22
C ARG A 67 6.98 28.77 -4.96
N VAL A 68 6.83 28.07 -3.83
CA VAL A 68 6.74 28.67 -2.50
C VAL A 68 7.91 28.16 -1.67
N PRO A 69 8.80 29.00 -1.16
CA PRO A 69 9.90 28.59 -0.30
C PRO A 69 9.39 27.86 0.93
N VAL A 70 10.04 26.77 1.32
CA VAL A 70 9.74 26.02 2.54
C VAL A 70 10.99 26.12 3.42
N GLU A 71 10.88 26.75 4.57
CA GLU A 71 12.01 26.97 5.48
C GLU A 71 12.46 25.66 6.15
N GLU A 72 11.50 24.75 6.40
CA GLU A 72 11.76 23.37 6.84
C GLU A 72 10.71 22.46 6.23
N ALA A 73 11.14 21.41 5.54
CA ALA A 73 10.23 20.37 5.06
C ALA A 73 10.17 19.24 6.08
N SER A 74 9.02 19.05 6.70
CA SER A 74 8.77 17.87 7.52
C SER A 74 8.41 16.67 6.63
N ARG A 75 8.62 15.46 7.16
CA ARG A 75 8.14 14.23 6.51
C ARG A 75 6.62 14.20 6.34
N ASP A 76 5.88 15.01 7.12
CA ASP A 76 4.44 15.19 7.02
C ASP A 76 4.01 15.67 5.62
N LEU A 77 4.84 16.50 4.95
CA LEU A 77 4.61 16.91 3.57
C LEU A 77 4.73 15.77 2.55
N LEU A 78 5.42 14.68 2.92
CA LEU A 78 5.52 13.46 2.13
C LEU A 78 4.44 12.44 2.50
N GLY A 79 3.49 12.82 3.34
CA GLY A 79 2.40 11.95 3.77
C GLY A 79 2.77 10.91 4.83
N VAL A 80 3.93 11.07 5.49
CA VAL A 80 4.41 10.16 6.53
C VAL A 80 4.28 10.80 7.89
N LEU A 81 3.45 10.24 8.77
CA LEU A 81 3.40 10.59 10.19
C LEU A 81 4.24 9.62 11.00
N ASN A 82 5.30 10.14 11.61
CA ASN A 82 6.16 9.40 12.52
C ASN A 82 5.55 9.32 13.93
N GLY A 83 5.95 8.32 14.69
CA GLY A 83 5.58 8.15 16.09
C GLY A 83 4.17 7.63 16.26
N GLN A 84 3.18 8.49 16.42
CA GLN A 84 1.80 8.08 16.68
C GLN A 84 0.78 8.94 15.96
N ASP A 85 -0.41 8.36 15.77
CA ASP A 85 -1.56 8.99 15.16
C ASP A 85 -2.86 8.54 15.82
N GLU A 86 -3.88 9.41 15.82
CA GLU A 86 -5.19 9.14 16.38
C GLU A 86 -6.27 9.75 15.48
N PHE A 87 -7.25 8.93 15.08
CA PHE A 87 -8.30 9.34 14.15
C PHE A 87 -9.56 8.49 14.28
N ASP A 88 -10.67 9.04 13.84
CA ASP A 88 -11.90 8.29 13.62
C ASP A 88 -11.97 7.81 12.18
N PHE A 89 -12.24 6.53 11.98
CA PHE A 89 -12.32 5.89 10.68
C PHE A 89 -13.74 5.38 10.42
N LEU A 90 -14.46 6.05 9.53
CA LEU A 90 -15.79 5.64 9.09
C LEU A 90 -15.69 4.75 7.84
N TYR A 91 -16.07 3.49 8.00
CA TYR A 91 -16.17 2.54 6.90
C TYR A 91 -17.62 2.42 6.45
N THR A 92 -17.91 2.92 5.24
CA THR A 92 -19.27 2.95 4.69
C THR A 92 -19.39 2.03 3.48
N VAL A 93 -20.47 1.23 3.45
CA VAL A 93 -20.84 0.39 2.31
C VAL A 93 -22.24 0.74 1.87
N ALA A 94 -22.37 1.27 0.66
CA ALA A 94 -23.68 1.46 0.01
C ALA A 94 -24.14 0.13 -0.59
N LEU A 95 -25.23 -0.44 -0.04
CA LEU A 95 -25.78 -1.70 -0.55
C LEU A 95 -26.43 -1.50 -1.92
N PRO A 96 -26.22 -2.41 -2.87
CA PRO A 96 -26.90 -2.40 -4.16
C PRO A 96 -28.39 -2.76 -3.99
N GLU A 97 -29.09 -2.84 -5.09
CA GLU A 97 -30.42 -3.46 -5.10
C GLU A 97 -30.29 -4.96 -4.85
N ILE A 98 -30.95 -5.46 -3.79
CA ILE A 98 -30.94 -6.86 -3.37
C ILE A 98 -32.26 -7.50 -3.76
N THR A 99 -32.22 -8.41 -4.72
CA THR A 99 -33.41 -9.09 -5.26
C THR A 99 -33.62 -10.47 -4.67
N GLU A 100 -32.58 -11.08 -4.12
CA GLU A 100 -32.55 -12.40 -3.49
C GLU A 100 -31.77 -12.35 -2.17
N PRO A 101 -31.90 -13.33 -1.26
CA PRO A 101 -31.09 -13.39 -0.05
C PRO A 101 -29.61 -13.35 -0.39
N ALA A 102 -28.88 -12.47 0.27
CA ALA A 102 -27.47 -12.22 0.01
C ALA A 102 -26.65 -12.30 1.30
N ARG A 103 -25.35 -12.49 1.15
CA ARG A 103 -24.37 -12.46 2.23
C ARG A 103 -23.25 -11.49 1.91
N MET A 104 -22.81 -10.79 2.94
CA MET A 104 -21.69 -9.87 2.81
C MET A 104 -20.66 -10.12 3.91
N TRP A 105 -19.38 -10.20 3.51
CA TRP A 105 -18.24 -10.31 4.41
C TRP A 105 -17.48 -8.99 4.40
N ILE A 106 -17.34 -8.36 5.55
CA ILE A 106 -16.74 -7.03 5.72
C ILE A 106 -15.54 -7.16 6.66
N PRO A 107 -14.37 -6.53 6.36
CA PRO A 107 -13.25 -6.54 7.29
C PRO A 107 -13.60 -5.82 8.58
N LEU A 108 -13.20 -6.39 9.72
CA LEU A 108 -13.22 -5.72 11.01
C LEU A 108 -11.77 -5.57 11.49
N PRO A 109 -11.25 -4.34 11.58
CA PRO A 109 -9.92 -4.12 12.11
C PRO A 109 -9.83 -4.59 13.57
N THR A 110 -8.70 -5.15 13.94
CA THR A 110 -8.43 -5.63 15.30
C THR A 110 -7.26 -4.88 15.92
N SER A 111 -7.24 -4.79 17.24
CA SER A 111 -6.08 -4.24 17.96
C SER A 111 -4.92 -5.21 17.93
N ASP A 112 -3.71 -4.66 17.82
CA ASP A 112 -2.44 -5.38 17.90
C ASP A 112 -1.38 -4.56 18.66
N ALA A 113 -0.10 -4.88 18.50
CA ALA A 113 0.97 -4.12 19.14
C ALA A 113 1.14 -2.69 18.59
N PHE A 114 0.57 -2.39 17.41
CA PHE A 114 0.78 -1.13 16.69
C PHE A 114 -0.49 -0.32 16.50
N GLN A 115 -1.67 -0.90 16.68
CA GLN A 115 -2.94 -0.20 16.63
C GLN A 115 -3.88 -0.64 17.74
N THR A 116 -4.56 0.33 18.36
CA THR A 116 -5.71 0.10 19.21
C THR A 116 -6.94 0.54 18.42
N VAL A 117 -7.92 -0.35 18.30
CA VAL A 117 -9.16 -0.11 17.55
C VAL A 117 -10.33 -0.31 18.49
N GLU A 118 -11.15 0.73 18.65
CA GLU A 118 -12.39 0.71 19.41
C GLU A 118 -13.56 0.91 18.45
N VAL A 119 -14.58 0.06 18.53
CA VAL A 119 -15.82 0.23 17.75
C VAL A 119 -16.68 1.28 18.42
N SER A 120 -16.78 2.47 17.82
CA SER A 120 -17.60 3.58 18.34
C SER A 120 -19.07 3.40 17.98
N SER A 121 -19.38 2.96 16.74
CA SER A 121 -20.73 2.59 16.34
C SER A 121 -20.72 1.55 15.23
N MET A 122 -21.84 0.82 15.10
CA MET A 122 -22.02 -0.18 14.07
C MET A 122 -23.49 -0.21 13.63
N GLU A 123 -23.79 0.47 12.54
CA GLU A 123 -25.10 0.50 11.91
C GLU A 123 -25.13 -0.47 10.73
N VAL A 124 -25.76 -1.63 10.95
CA VAL A 124 -25.76 -2.74 10.00
C VAL A 124 -27.18 -3.25 9.84
N PRO A 125 -27.76 -3.19 8.64
CA PRO A 125 -29.05 -3.84 8.38
C PRO A 125 -28.88 -5.37 8.37
N GLY A 126 -30.00 -6.08 8.52
CA GLY A 126 -30.01 -7.54 8.49
C GLY A 126 -29.43 -8.22 9.74
N LYS A 127 -29.13 -9.49 9.62
CA LYS A 127 -28.52 -10.28 10.72
C LYS A 127 -27.00 -10.28 10.57
N ARG A 128 -26.31 -10.13 11.69
CA ARG A 128 -24.87 -10.06 11.69
C ARG A 128 -24.21 -11.06 12.62
N GLN A 129 -23.01 -11.51 12.24
CA GLN A 129 -22.15 -12.40 13.02
C GLN A 129 -20.69 -11.99 12.81
N ILE A 130 -19.87 -12.06 13.85
CA ILE A 130 -18.43 -11.90 13.75
C ILE A 130 -17.80 -13.28 13.58
N LEU A 131 -17.06 -13.43 12.50
CA LEU A 131 -16.28 -14.63 12.18
C LEU A 131 -14.80 -14.35 12.44
N THR A 132 -14.03 -15.41 12.66
CA THR A 132 -12.57 -15.31 12.77
C THR A 132 -11.91 -16.23 11.75
N ASP A 133 -11.02 -15.68 10.94
CA ASP A 133 -10.13 -16.46 10.08
C ASP A 133 -9.07 -17.16 10.95
N LYS A 134 -8.99 -18.49 10.80
CA LYS A 134 -8.14 -19.31 11.67
C LYS A 134 -6.65 -19.17 11.41
N LYS A 135 -6.27 -18.75 10.20
CA LYS A 135 -4.87 -18.71 9.80
C LYS A 135 -4.17 -17.42 10.24
N TYR A 136 -4.83 -16.30 10.05
CA TYR A 136 -4.23 -14.98 10.31
C TYR A 136 -4.88 -14.26 11.49
N GLY A 137 -6.00 -14.80 12.03
CA GLY A 137 -6.73 -14.20 13.13
C GLY A 137 -7.59 -12.99 12.75
N ASN A 138 -7.84 -12.75 11.46
CA ASN A 138 -8.68 -11.65 11.02
C ASN A 138 -10.11 -11.80 11.54
N HIS A 139 -10.70 -10.69 11.97
CA HIS A 139 -12.13 -10.63 12.24
C HIS A 139 -12.88 -10.18 10.99
N VAL A 140 -13.99 -10.83 10.73
CA VAL A 140 -14.84 -10.59 9.56
C VAL A 140 -16.29 -10.48 10.02
N LEU A 141 -16.94 -9.37 9.69
CA LEU A 141 -18.35 -9.20 9.91
C LEU A 141 -19.11 -9.87 8.76
N LEU A 142 -19.84 -10.93 9.06
CA LEU A 142 -20.80 -11.53 8.14
C LEU A 142 -22.17 -10.86 8.36
N VAL A 143 -22.78 -10.45 7.28
CA VAL A 143 -24.13 -9.86 7.26
C VAL A 143 -25.02 -10.66 6.32
N ASP A 144 -26.12 -11.22 6.84
CA ASP A 144 -27.18 -11.80 6.03
C ASP A 144 -28.17 -10.68 5.66
N LEU A 145 -28.42 -10.50 4.37
CA LEU A 145 -29.19 -9.42 3.79
C LEU A 145 -30.41 -9.97 3.04
N ASP A 146 -31.48 -9.18 2.98
CA ASP A 146 -32.67 -9.48 2.19
C ASP A 146 -33.13 -8.27 1.35
N ARG A 147 -34.26 -8.42 0.61
CA ARG A 147 -34.79 -7.35 -0.23
C ARG A 147 -35.13 -6.07 0.53
N GLY A 148 -35.48 -6.19 1.82
CA GLY A 148 -35.75 -5.04 2.68
C GLY A 148 -34.51 -4.21 3.02
N ASP A 149 -33.31 -4.71 2.73
CA ASP A 149 -32.02 -4.04 2.97
C ASP A 149 -31.48 -3.34 1.72
N SER A 150 -32.15 -3.46 0.58
CA SER A 150 -31.79 -2.80 -0.68
C SER A 150 -31.53 -1.31 -0.48
N LYS A 151 -30.41 -0.81 -1.04
CA LYS A 151 -30.03 0.62 -1.06
C LYS A 151 -29.83 1.26 0.32
N LYS A 152 -29.78 0.47 1.40
CA LYS A 152 -29.36 0.95 2.72
C LYS A 152 -27.84 1.09 2.77
N ASN A 153 -27.35 1.79 3.77
CA ASN A 153 -25.93 1.84 4.06
C ASN A 153 -25.59 0.91 5.24
N ILE A 154 -24.38 0.37 5.21
CA ILE A 154 -23.69 -0.17 6.38
C ILE A 154 -22.67 0.88 6.80
N GLU A 155 -22.64 1.25 8.07
CA GLU A 155 -21.71 2.23 8.62
C GLU A 155 -21.05 1.66 9.88
N LEU A 156 -19.73 1.60 9.84
CA LEU A 156 -18.90 1.14 10.94
C LEU A 156 -17.94 2.25 11.30
N LEU A 157 -18.08 2.82 12.49
CA LEU A 157 -17.20 3.86 13.00
C LEU A 157 -16.23 3.28 14.00
N PHE A 158 -14.95 3.47 13.74
CA PHE A 158 -13.84 3.03 14.57
C PHE A 158 -13.06 4.23 15.08
N HIS A 159 -12.73 4.23 16.37
CA HIS A 159 -11.70 5.10 16.92
C HIS A 159 -10.38 4.35 16.91
N VAL A 160 -9.37 4.92 16.27
CA VAL A 160 -8.09 4.26 16.01
C VAL A 160 -6.95 5.08 16.59
N ARG A 161 -6.13 4.44 17.43
CA ARG A 161 -4.81 4.95 17.81
C ARG A 161 -3.76 4.04 17.20
N ARG A 162 -2.83 4.64 16.50
CA ARG A 162 -1.78 3.88 15.83
C ARG A 162 -0.41 4.46 16.13
N ILE A 163 0.57 3.56 16.29
CA ILE A 163 1.98 3.93 16.34
C ILE A 163 2.67 3.49 15.06
N GLU A 164 3.77 4.13 14.74
CA GLU A 164 4.67 3.71 13.66
C GLU A 164 5.04 2.23 13.85
N LYS A 165 4.94 1.45 12.78
CA LYS A 165 5.25 0.02 12.82
C LYS A 165 6.67 -0.18 12.29
N ASP A 166 7.54 -0.66 13.13
CA ASP A 166 8.91 -1.05 12.81
C ASP A 166 9.09 -2.57 12.91
N ALA A 167 10.33 -3.05 12.79
CA ALA A 167 10.64 -4.47 12.91
C ALA A 167 10.35 -5.01 14.32
N TYR A 168 9.59 -6.10 14.42
CA TYR A 168 9.06 -6.61 15.68
C TYR A 168 9.10 -8.13 15.81
N VAL A 169 9.05 -8.59 17.06
CA VAL A 169 8.94 -10.00 17.40
C VAL A 169 7.46 -10.35 17.63
N GLU A 170 6.99 -11.39 17.00
CA GLU A 170 5.65 -11.98 17.21
C GLU A 170 5.84 -13.39 17.79
N PRO A 171 5.81 -13.57 19.13
CA PRO A 171 6.26 -14.82 19.77
C PRO A 171 5.46 -16.07 19.41
N GLN A 172 4.20 -15.90 18.99
CA GLN A 172 3.31 -17.00 18.60
C GLN A 172 3.31 -17.27 17.08
N SER A 173 4.08 -16.50 16.31
CA SER A 173 4.17 -16.68 14.86
C SER A 173 4.97 -17.95 14.54
N VAL A 174 4.50 -18.68 13.53
CA VAL A 174 5.21 -19.81 12.91
C VAL A 174 5.61 -19.35 11.48
N PRO A 175 6.80 -18.73 11.33
CA PRO A 175 7.18 -18.09 10.06
C PRO A 175 7.14 -19.04 8.86
N GLU A 176 7.43 -20.32 9.04
CA GLU A 176 7.43 -21.34 7.98
C GLU A 176 6.07 -21.52 7.32
N GLU A 177 4.97 -21.18 7.99
CA GLU A 177 3.64 -21.22 7.39
C GLU A 177 3.47 -20.16 6.30
N TYR A 178 4.24 -19.10 6.38
CA TYR A 178 4.24 -17.99 5.40
C TYR A 178 5.19 -18.21 4.22
N LEU A 179 5.78 -19.40 4.11
CA LEU A 179 6.49 -19.89 2.91
C LEU A 179 5.55 -20.57 1.91
N LYS A 180 4.32 -20.91 2.32
CA LYS A 180 3.37 -21.64 1.46
C LYS A 180 2.82 -20.70 0.34
N PRO A 181 2.56 -21.24 -0.86
CA PRO A 181 1.96 -20.47 -1.93
C PRO A 181 0.54 -20.01 -1.57
N ASN A 182 0.11 -18.94 -2.25
CA ASN A 182 -1.29 -18.53 -2.33
C ASN A 182 -1.78 -18.69 -3.77
N ARG A 183 -3.10 -18.68 -3.99
CA ARG A 183 -3.71 -18.86 -5.32
C ARG A 183 -3.12 -17.92 -6.38
N LEU A 184 -2.93 -16.64 -6.04
CA LEU A 184 -2.36 -15.62 -6.93
C LEU A 184 -0.89 -15.28 -6.62
N VAL A 185 -0.27 -16.01 -5.70
CA VAL A 185 1.16 -15.91 -5.37
C VAL A 185 1.74 -17.32 -5.39
N PRO A 186 1.85 -17.93 -6.57
CA PRO A 186 2.40 -19.28 -6.72
C PRO A 186 3.91 -19.28 -6.46
N LEU A 187 4.46 -20.45 -6.17
CA LEU A 187 5.88 -20.72 -6.15
C LEU A 187 6.22 -21.46 -7.44
N ASN A 188 7.13 -20.93 -8.25
CA ASN A 188 7.58 -21.54 -9.49
C ASN A 188 9.07 -21.27 -9.73
N GLU A 189 9.66 -21.97 -10.71
CA GLU A 189 11.08 -21.84 -11.02
C GLU A 189 11.44 -20.47 -11.59
N ASP A 190 10.53 -19.77 -12.26
CA ASP A 190 10.77 -18.42 -12.79
C ASP A 190 11.01 -17.43 -11.65
N PHE A 191 10.12 -17.41 -10.63
CA PHE A 191 10.32 -16.57 -9.45
C PHE A 191 11.60 -16.90 -8.72
N LYS A 192 11.92 -18.19 -8.59
CA LYS A 192 13.15 -18.64 -7.94
C LYS A 192 14.39 -18.14 -8.69
N THR A 193 14.41 -18.34 -10.02
CA THR A 193 15.53 -17.89 -10.86
C THR A 193 15.74 -16.37 -10.77
N ILE A 194 14.65 -15.60 -10.83
CA ILE A 194 14.70 -14.15 -10.71
C ILE A 194 15.23 -13.74 -9.32
N ALA A 195 14.69 -14.36 -8.26
CA ALA A 195 15.08 -14.04 -6.90
C ALA A 195 16.54 -14.41 -6.62
N GLU A 196 17.00 -15.61 -7.02
CA GLU A 196 18.39 -16.03 -6.84
C GLU A 196 19.37 -15.07 -7.54
N LYS A 197 19.02 -14.60 -8.74
CA LYS A 197 19.82 -13.61 -9.46
C LYS A 197 19.82 -12.26 -8.76
N ALA A 198 18.67 -11.78 -8.26
CA ALA A 198 18.56 -10.50 -7.58
C ALA A 198 19.35 -10.46 -6.27
N VAL A 199 19.49 -11.61 -5.59
CA VAL A 199 20.21 -11.71 -4.32
C VAL A 199 21.65 -12.22 -4.46
N GLU A 200 22.18 -12.31 -5.66
CA GLU A 200 23.55 -12.80 -5.90
C GLU A 200 24.58 -12.01 -5.07
N GLY A 201 25.42 -12.71 -4.35
CA GLY A 201 26.43 -12.11 -3.46
C GLY A 201 25.89 -11.52 -2.13
N LYS A 202 24.59 -11.60 -1.86
CA LYS A 202 24.00 -11.12 -0.60
C LYS A 202 23.96 -12.23 0.44
N ASN A 203 24.35 -11.92 1.67
CA ASN A 203 24.38 -12.86 2.79
C ASN A 203 23.37 -12.46 3.87
N GLY A 204 22.64 -13.46 4.41
CA GLY A 204 21.59 -13.25 5.41
C GLY A 204 20.26 -12.81 4.80
N ASP A 205 19.16 -13.22 5.44
CA ASP A 205 17.82 -13.03 4.88
C ASP A 205 17.41 -11.54 4.84
N LEU A 206 17.88 -10.74 5.78
CA LEU A 206 17.61 -9.30 5.77
C LEU A 206 18.22 -8.62 4.53
N MET A 207 19.49 -8.90 4.20
CA MET A 207 20.16 -8.35 3.02
C MET A 207 19.59 -8.91 1.71
N ARG A 208 19.18 -10.16 1.71
CA ARG A 208 18.50 -10.79 0.56
C ARG A 208 17.12 -10.16 0.32
N ALA A 209 16.34 -9.96 1.39
CA ALA A 209 15.05 -9.27 1.31
C ALA A 209 15.21 -7.80 0.83
N ARG A 210 16.26 -7.10 1.28
CA ARG A 210 16.56 -5.76 0.79
C ARG A 210 16.86 -5.76 -0.71
N ALA A 211 17.64 -6.70 -1.19
CA ALA A 211 17.93 -6.80 -2.62
C ALA A 211 16.68 -7.12 -3.46
N LEU A 212 15.74 -7.93 -2.93
CA LEU A 212 14.45 -8.17 -3.59
C LEU A 212 13.55 -6.94 -3.57
N TYR A 213 13.54 -6.19 -2.49
CA TYR A 213 12.83 -4.91 -2.35
C TYR A 213 13.30 -3.91 -3.40
N ASP A 214 14.62 -3.68 -3.48
CA ASP A 214 15.24 -2.81 -4.48
C ASP A 214 14.97 -3.31 -5.90
N TYR A 215 15.07 -4.63 -6.13
CA TYR A 215 14.76 -5.24 -7.43
C TYR A 215 13.32 -4.94 -7.88
N VAL A 216 12.33 -5.01 -6.97
CA VAL A 216 10.94 -4.72 -7.33
C VAL A 216 10.77 -3.24 -7.67
N ILE A 217 11.37 -2.32 -6.92
CA ILE A 217 11.37 -0.88 -7.22
C ILE A 217 12.00 -0.63 -8.61
N ASP A 218 13.14 -1.22 -8.89
CA ASP A 218 13.86 -0.99 -10.15
C ASP A 218 13.15 -1.59 -11.39
N ASN A 219 12.26 -2.55 -11.19
CA ASN A 219 11.66 -3.32 -12.29
C ASN A 219 10.14 -3.19 -12.41
N MET A 220 9.48 -2.44 -11.53
CA MET A 220 8.05 -2.17 -11.61
C MET A 220 7.79 -0.67 -11.61
N GLN A 221 6.63 -0.28 -12.13
CA GLN A 221 6.13 1.10 -12.10
C GLN A 221 4.71 1.14 -11.55
N TYR A 222 4.41 2.10 -10.67
CA TYR A 222 3.08 2.26 -10.11
C TYR A 222 2.11 2.87 -11.12
N ILE A 223 1.55 2.03 -11.97
CA ILE A 223 0.60 2.42 -13.02
C ILE A 223 -0.65 1.54 -12.94
N ARG A 224 -1.82 2.19 -12.87
CA ARG A 224 -3.14 1.54 -12.84
C ARG A 224 -3.75 1.59 -14.26
N ASN A 225 -3.24 0.77 -15.16
CA ASN A 225 -3.70 0.77 -16.55
C ASN A 225 -3.84 -0.66 -17.09
N GLY A 226 -4.77 -0.86 -18.02
CA GLY A 226 -5.06 -2.15 -18.62
C GLY A 226 -5.92 -3.07 -17.75
N GLU A 227 -6.01 -4.33 -18.15
CA GLU A 227 -6.76 -5.37 -17.42
C GLU A 227 -5.83 -6.15 -16.49
N GLY A 228 -6.30 -6.53 -15.31
CA GLY A 228 -5.61 -7.44 -14.39
C GLY A 228 -4.85 -6.81 -13.25
N TRP A 229 -4.59 -5.49 -13.26
CA TRP A 229 -3.97 -4.82 -12.12
C TRP A 229 -4.89 -4.83 -10.88
N GLY A 230 -4.30 -4.78 -9.70
CA GLY A 230 -5.02 -4.69 -8.43
C GLY A 230 -5.53 -6.02 -7.88
N ASN A 231 -5.41 -7.12 -8.62
CA ASN A 231 -5.73 -8.46 -8.13
C ASN A 231 -4.65 -9.02 -7.20
N GLY A 232 -3.48 -8.42 -7.21
CA GLY A 232 -2.31 -8.95 -6.53
C GLY A 232 -1.87 -10.28 -7.11
N ASP A 233 -1.91 -10.43 -8.41
CA ASP A 233 -1.40 -11.60 -9.12
C ASP A 233 0.10 -11.42 -9.38
N ALA A 234 0.92 -12.24 -8.71
CA ALA A 234 2.37 -12.15 -8.84
C ALA A 234 2.87 -12.48 -10.26
N VAL A 235 2.15 -13.34 -10.99
CA VAL A 235 2.49 -13.68 -12.38
C VAL A 235 2.19 -12.50 -13.30
N TYR A 236 1.04 -11.84 -13.11
CA TYR A 236 0.72 -10.61 -13.82
C TYR A 236 1.79 -9.55 -13.56
N ALA A 237 2.09 -9.25 -12.30
CA ALA A 237 3.08 -8.25 -11.92
C ALA A 237 4.48 -8.54 -12.50
N CYS A 238 4.90 -9.80 -12.48
CA CYS A 238 6.16 -10.25 -13.09
C CYS A 238 6.21 -10.00 -14.59
N ASN A 239 5.11 -10.24 -15.31
CA ASN A 239 5.07 -10.15 -16.76
C ASN A 239 4.89 -8.72 -17.26
N VAL A 240 3.99 -7.95 -16.62
CA VAL A 240 3.59 -6.62 -17.08
C VAL A 240 4.48 -5.52 -16.52
N LYS A 241 5.07 -5.74 -15.33
CA LYS A 241 5.95 -4.79 -14.64
C LYS A 241 5.27 -3.47 -14.26
N THR A 242 3.94 -3.49 -14.16
CA THR A 242 3.12 -2.38 -13.67
C THR A 242 2.02 -2.89 -12.76
N GLY A 243 1.44 -2.03 -11.96
CA GLY A 243 0.33 -2.36 -11.09
C GLY A 243 0.14 -1.35 -9.95
N ASN A 244 -0.68 -1.73 -8.97
CA ASN A 244 -0.86 -0.98 -7.74
C ASN A 244 -0.11 -1.65 -6.56
N CYS A 245 -0.37 -1.20 -5.34
CA CYS A 245 0.26 -1.73 -4.14
C CYS A 245 0.11 -3.26 -3.99
N THR A 246 -1.04 -3.85 -4.35
CA THR A 246 -1.22 -5.31 -4.26
C THR A 246 -0.32 -6.08 -5.22
N ASP A 247 -0.11 -5.57 -6.42
CA ASP A 247 0.72 -6.20 -7.43
C ASP A 247 2.21 -6.14 -7.06
N PHE A 248 2.68 -4.98 -6.58
CA PHE A 248 4.05 -4.81 -6.06
C PHE A 248 4.36 -5.79 -4.92
N HIS A 249 3.48 -5.82 -3.91
CA HIS A 249 3.72 -6.67 -2.75
C HIS A 249 3.50 -8.16 -3.04
N SER A 250 2.62 -8.52 -3.98
CA SER A 250 2.48 -9.91 -4.46
C SER A 250 3.75 -10.41 -5.11
N TYR A 251 4.35 -9.59 -5.97
CA TYR A 251 5.59 -9.94 -6.64
C TYR A 251 6.74 -10.09 -5.64
N PHE A 252 6.90 -9.15 -4.71
CA PHE A 252 7.89 -9.26 -3.64
C PHE A 252 7.70 -10.52 -2.81
N ILE A 253 6.46 -10.84 -2.40
CA ILE A 253 6.15 -12.03 -1.59
C ILE A 253 6.47 -13.32 -2.37
N ALA A 254 6.16 -13.37 -3.68
CA ALA A 254 6.49 -14.52 -4.52
C ALA A 254 8.01 -14.74 -4.60
N LEU A 255 8.77 -13.68 -4.86
CA LEU A 255 10.24 -13.72 -4.91
C LEU A 255 10.84 -14.13 -3.56
N SER A 256 10.40 -13.52 -2.47
CA SER A 256 10.89 -13.80 -1.12
C SER A 256 10.66 -15.26 -0.72
N ARG A 257 9.44 -15.75 -0.89
CA ARG A 257 9.08 -17.13 -0.55
C ARG A 257 9.82 -18.16 -1.41
N SER A 258 10.09 -17.85 -2.70
CA SER A 258 10.77 -18.75 -3.61
C SER A 258 12.23 -19.05 -3.21
N ILE A 259 12.83 -18.19 -2.38
CA ILE A 259 14.18 -18.36 -1.84
C ILE A 259 14.20 -18.58 -0.32
N GLY A 260 13.05 -18.95 0.26
CA GLY A 260 12.91 -19.37 1.66
C GLY A 260 12.74 -18.24 2.67
N ILE A 261 12.39 -17.02 2.26
CA ILE A 261 12.09 -15.89 3.15
C ILE A 261 10.57 -15.85 3.40
N PRO A 262 10.08 -16.14 4.62
CA PRO A 262 8.66 -16.06 4.95
C PRO A 262 8.13 -14.66 4.76
N SER A 263 6.98 -14.51 4.10
CA SER A 263 6.41 -13.19 3.79
C SER A 263 4.90 -13.22 3.75
N ARG A 264 4.25 -12.10 4.13
CA ARG A 264 2.79 -11.98 4.20
C ARG A 264 2.29 -10.59 3.83
N PHE A 265 1.02 -10.48 3.47
CA PHE A 265 0.34 -9.21 3.22
C PHE A 265 -0.15 -8.54 4.51
N SER A 266 -0.17 -7.21 4.50
CA SER A 266 -0.90 -6.33 5.40
C SER A 266 -1.82 -5.45 4.57
N MET A 267 -3.13 -5.55 4.79
CA MET A 267 -4.17 -4.87 4.02
C MET A 267 -4.88 -3.84 4.88
N GLY A 268 -5.07 -2.64 4.35
CA GLY A 268 -5.73 -1.59 5.10
C GLY A 268 -5.94 -0.32 4.29
N ALA A 269 -5.70 0.84 4.91
CA ALA A 269 -5.79 2.13 4.25
C ALA A 269 -4.69 3.09 4.72
N SER A 270 -4.34 4.01 3.83
CA SER A 270 -3.47 5.15 4.11
C SER A 270 -4.33 6.36 4.46
N ILE A 271 -4.11 6.94 5.62
CA ILE A 271 -4.83 8.12 6.09
C ILE A 271 -4.02 9.35 5.66
N PRO A 272 -4.62 10.36 5.02
CA PRO A 272 -3.92 11.58 4.65
C PRO A 272 -3.25 12.23 5.86
N SER A 273 -2.03 12.75 5.69
CA SER A 273 -1.32 13.48 6.73
C SER A 273 -1.95 14.85 7.00
N ALA A 274 -2.46 15.51 5.97
CA ALA A 274 -3.27 16.71 6.12
C ALA A 274 -4.63 16.33 6.72
N ARG A 275 -4.93 16.86 7.89
CA ARG A 275 -6.07 16.46 8.71
C ARG A 275 -7.19 17.46 8.65
N ASN A 276 -8.33 16.96 8.25
CA ASN A 276 -9.67 17.48 8.39
C ASN A 276 -10.62 16.33 8.07
N ASP A 277 -11.90 16.54 8.06
CA ASP A 277 -12.85 15.58 7.53
C ASP A 277 -12.60 15.37 6.04
N GLY A 278 -12.51 14.10 5.62
CA GLY A 278 -12.26 13.78 4.22
C GLY A 278 -12.51 12.31 3.92
N GLY A 279 -12.59 11.97 2.63
CA GLY A 279 -12.78 10.61 2.16
C GLY A 279 -11.48 9.97 1.65
N ILE A 280 -11.36 8.67 1.84
CA ILE A 280 -10.32 7.85 1.25
C ILE A 280 -10.93 7.04 0.12
N HIS A 281 -10.39 7.17 -1.09
CA HIS A 281 -10.85 6.42 -2.25
C HIS A 281 -9.92 5.23 -2.52
N GLY A 282 -10.21 4.11 -1.87
CA GLY A 282 -9.50 2.87 -2.08
C GLY A 282 -8.72 2.38 -0.84
N TYR A 283 -8.19 1.18 -0.97
CA TYR A 283 -7.35 0.55 0.03
C TYR A 283 -5.87 0.84 -0.21
N HIS A 284 -5.07 0.59 0.81
CA HIS A 284 -3.63 0.52 0.70
C HIS A 284 -3.11 -0.74 1.36
N CYS A 285 -2.05 -1.32 0.82
CA CYS A 285 -1.45 -2.51 1.39
C CYS A 285 0.07 -2.37 1.50
N GLY A 286 0.65 -3.16 2.38
CA GLY A 286 2.06 -3.40 2.51
C GLY A 286 2.34 -4.90 2.54
N ALA A 287 3.58 -5.25 2.76
CA ALA A 287 3.98 -6.61 3.07
C ALA A 287 4.85 -6.65 4.33
N GLU A 288 5.02 -7.84 4.85
CA GLU A 288 5.98 -8.12 5.91
C GLU A 288 6.78 -9.35 5.53
N PHE A 289 8.07 -9.35 5.84
CA PHE A 289 8.93 -10.52 5.71
C PHE A 289 9.61 -10.85 7.02
N TYR A 290 9.98 -12.11 7.21
CA TYR A 290 10.64 -12.58 8.43
C TYR A 290 12.14 -12.77 8.18
N ALA A 291 12.95 -12.07 8.96
CA ALA A 291 14.39 -12.20 8.95
C ALA A 291 14.96 -11.88 10.33
N GLU A 292 16.06 -12.55 10.70
CA GLU A 292 16.79 -12.30 11.95
C GLU A 292 15.91 -12.32 13.21
N GLY A 293 14.93 -13.23 13.24
CA GLY A 293 14.04 -13.42 14.38
C GLY A 293 12.91 -12.38 14.51
N LYS A 294 12.70 -11.55 13.50
CA LYS A 294 11.70 -10.48 13.50
C LYS A 294 10.89 -10.42 12.21
N TRP A 295 9.68 -9.89 12.29
CA TRP A 295 8.91 -9.42 11.15
C TRP A 295 9.32 -7.99 10.79
N TRP A 296 9.56 -7.75 9.50
CA TRP A 296 9.96 -6.46 8.94
C TRP A 296 8.87 -5.97 7.99
N PRO A 297 8.19 -4.86 8.31
CA PRO A 297 7.22 -4.28 7.38
C PRO A 297 7.93 -3.63 6.19
N VAL A 298 7.28 -3.68 5.01
CA VAL A 298 7.73 -2.98 3.80
C VAL A 298 6.56 -2.39 3.04
N ASP A 299 6.78 -1.20 2.46
CA ASP A 299 5.85 -0.58 1.52
C ASP A 299 6.59 -0.18 0.24
N ILE A 300 6.67 -1.14 -0.69
CA ILE A 300 7.45 -0.98 -1.92
C ILE A 300 6.76 0.00 -2.87
N SER A 301 5.43 0.03 -2.87
CA SER A 301 4.65 0.90 -3.74
C SER A 301 4.74 2.38 -3.36
N GLU A 302 4.90 2.69 -2.07
CA GLU A 302 5.16 4.06 -1.64
C GLU A 302 6.63 4.44 -1.87
N ALA A 303 7.55 3.49 -1.72
CA ALA A 303 8.95 3.70 -2.04
C ALA A 303 9.19 3.98 -3.54
N ASP A 304 8.42 3.34 -4.43
CA ASP A 304 8.45 3.61 -5.87
C ASP A 304 7.93 5.02 -6.20
N LYS A 305 6.86 5.45 -5.53
CA LYS A 305 6.31 6.80 -5.71
C LYS A 305 7.20 7.91 -5.12
N TYR A 306 7.87 7.59 -4.02
CA TYR A 306 8.67 8.53 -3.23
C TYR A 306 10.04 7.94 -2.97
N SER A 307 10.92 7.96 -3.96
CA SER A 307 12.26 7.37 -3.92
C SER A 307 13.09 7.78 -2.68
N ASN A 308 12.91 9.01 -2.23
CA ASN A 308 13.51 9.55 -1.00
C ASN A 308 13.10 8.81 0.29
N LEU A 309 12.00 8.10 0.26
CA LEU A 309 11.49 7.31 1.37
C LEU A 309 11.78 5.81 1.23
N SER A 310 12.54 5.39 0.22
CA SER A 310 12.84 3.99 -0.02
C SER A 310 13.54 3.32 1.16
N SER A 311 14.43 4.04 1.85
CA SER A 311 15.07 3.53 3.08
C SER A 311 14.12 3.49 4.27
N TYR A 312 13.16 4.43 4.34
CA TYR A 312 12.15 4.45 5.39
C TYR A 312 11.17 3.27 5.26
N TYR A 313 10.64 3.05 4.07
CA TYR A 313 9.65 1.99 3.82
C TYR A 313 10.25 0.58 3.79
N PHE A 314 11.55 0.43 3.91
CA PHE A 314 12.18 -0.84 4.21
C PHE A 314 12.35 -1.02 5.72
N GLY A 315 11.41 -1.68 6.34
CA GLY A 315 11.38 -1.96 7.78
C GLY A 315 10.42 -1.08 8.57
N ARG A 316 9.64 -0.20 7.92
CA ARG A 316 8.68 0.69 8.60
C ARG A 316 7.40 0.92 7.81
N HIS A 317 6.29 1.09 8.57
CA HIS A 317 5.06 1.71 8.09
C HIS A 317 4.72 2.89 8.98
N PRO A 318 4.30 4.05 8.41
CA PRO A 318 3.98 5.24 9.19
C PRO A 318 2.75 5.07 10.06
N ALA A 319 2.58 5.95 11.04
CA ALA A 319 1.46 5.89 11.97
C ALA A 319 0.10 6.22 11.32
N ASN A 320 0.09 6.98 10.22
CA ASN A 320 -1.15 7.31 9.49
C ASN A 320 -1.63 6.16 8.58
N ARG A 321 -1.82 5.01 9.18
CA ARG A 321 -2.34 3.79 8.55
C ARG A 321 -3.39 3.13 9.44
N ILE A 322 -4.29 2.37 8.83
CA ILE A 322 -5.10 1.37 9.53
C ILE A 322 -4.89 0.02 8.86
N GLU A 323 -4.65 -1.03 9.63
CA GLU A 323 -4.66 -2.42 9.16
C GLU A 323 -6.06 -3.00 9.35
N LEU A 324 -6.69 -3.43 8.26
CA LEU A 324 -8.04 -4.01 8.25
C LEU A 324 -8.00 -5.53 8.25
N SER A 325 -7.01 -6.11 7.56
CA SER A 325 -6.81 -7.57 7.54
C SER A 325 -5.37 -7.93 7.17
N ARG A 326 -5.00 -9.17 7.45
CA ARG A 326 -3.67 -9.72 7.18
C ARG A 326 -3.77 -11.00 6.35
N GLY A 327 -2.84 -11.19 5.44
CA GLY A 327 -2.73 -12.41 4.63
C GLY A 327 -3.64 -12.45 3.42
N ARG A 328 -3.71 -13.65 2.84
CA ARG A 328 -4.47 -13.94 1.60
C ARG A 328 -5.09 -15.33 1.67
N ASP A 329 -6.05 -15.57 0.76
CA ASP A 329 -6.84 -16.80 0.70
C ASP A 329 -7.49 -17.09 2.05
N LEU A 330 -8.20 -16.08 2.59
CA LEU A 330 -8.82 -16.14 3.91
C LEU A 330 -9.96 -17.14 3.92
N VAL A 331 -9.98 -18.00 4.94
CA VAL A 331 -11.02 -19.02 5.14
C VAL A 331 -11.80 -18.70 6.40
N VAL A 332 -13.07 -18.39 6.22
CA VAL A 332 -14.03 -18.17 7.32
C VAL A 332 -15.23 -19.11 7.16
N GLU A 333 -15.93 -19.40 8.24
CA GLU A 333 -17.12 -20.25 8.21
C GLU A 333 -18.30 -19.58 8.90
N PRO A 334 -19.40 -19.36 8.16
CA PRO A 334 -19.58 -19.64 6.73
C PRO A 334 -18.79 -18.70 5.83
N GLY A 335 -18.19 -19.21 4.77
CA GLY A 335 -17.45 -18.45 3.75
C GLY A 335 -18.23 -18.32 2.44
N PRO A 336 -17.71 -17.52 1.47
CA PRO A 336 -18.29 -17.46 0.13
C PRO A 336 -18.22 -18.81 -0.59
N VAL A 337 -19.25 -19.12 -1.43
CA VAL A 337 -19.23 -20.34 -2.26
C VAL A 337 -18.13 -20.31 -3.33
N THR A 338 -17.70 -19.12 -3.72
CA THR A 338 -16.59 -18.92 -4.66
C THR A 338 -15.23 -19.34 -4.12
N GLY A 339 -15.16 -19.70 -2.83
CA GLY A 339 -13.97 -20.17 -2.14
C GLY A 339 -13.28 -19.10 -1.28
N PRO A 340 -12.01 -19.30 -0.91
CA PRO A 340 -11.30 -18.39 -0.03
C PRO A 340 -11.24 -16.96 -0.57
N ILE A 341 -11.42 -15.98 0.33
CA ILE A 341 -11.34 -14.55 0.00
C ILE A 341 -9.88 -14.21 -0.29
N ASN A 342 -9.61 -13.67 -1.48
CA ASN A 342 -8.27 -13.33 -1.91
C ASN A 342 -7.53 -12.44 -0.90
N PHE A 343 -8.13 -11.31 -0.57
CA PHE A 343 -7.76 -10.42 0.53
C PHE A 343 -9.00 -9.61 0.94
N LEU A 344 -9.00 -9.04 2.12
CA LEU A 344 -10.18 -8.37 2.64
C LEU A 344 -9.86 -6.93 3.06
N ALA A 345 -10.01 -5.99 2.12
CA ALA A 345 -9.98 -4.56 2.34
C ALA A 345 -11.33 -3.92 1.96
N HIS A 346 -12.02 -4.53 1.00
CA HIS A 346 -13.38 -4.19 0.58
C HIS A 346 -14.36 -5.30 0.96
N PRO A 347 -15.66 -5.01 1.06
CA PRO A 347 -16.63 -6.04 1.33
C PRO A 347 -16.75 -7.01 0.15
N VAL A 348 -17.01 -8.27 0.45
CA VAL A 348 -17.35 -9.31 -0.52
C VAL A 348 -18.83 -9.56 -0.43
N LEU A 349 -19.58 -9.35 -1.50
CA LEU A 349 -21.02 -9.60 -1.59
C LEU A 349 -21.26 -10.84 -2.46
N GLU A 350 -22.12 -11.72 -1.97
CA GLU A 350 -22.63 -12.91 -2.68
C GLU A 350 -24.14 -12.91 -2.63
N ILE A 351 -24.76 -13.04 -3.80
CA ILE A 351 -26.22 -13.06 -4.01
C ILE A 351 -26.62 -14.43 -4.54
#